data_09a045497329ed57da607dbe7e88cc69
#
_entry.id   09a045497329ed57da607dbe7e88cc69
#
_cell.length_a   1.000
_cell.length_b   1.000
_cell.length_c   1.000
_cell.angle_alpha   90.00
_cell.angle_beta   90.00
_cell.angle_gamma   90.00
#
_symmetry.space_group_name_H-M   'P 1'
#
loop_
_entity.id
_entity.type
_entity.pdbx_description
1 polymer ?
#
loop_
_entity_poly.entity_id
_entity_poly.type
_entity_poly.pdbx_seq_one_letter_code
_entity_poly.pdbx_strand_id
1 'polypeptide(L)'
;MHEINERLKRYIHTVEKVFAEASLATENLTIKCYDVKAVYDEAKRYYEDAKYFQEKKDYITGLVAIAYSEGLLDALRLLGCVKFSWPTREGNKK
;
A
#
# COMPACT_ATOMS: atom_id res chain seq x y z
N MET A 1 6.48 7.22 -21.69
CA MET A 1 5.74 6.02 -21.43
C MET A 1 6.54 4.75 -21.57
N HIS A 2 7.50 4.78 -22.46
CA HIS A 2 8.37 3.63 -22.60
C HIS A 2 9.05 3.28 -21.28
N GLU A 3 9.53 4.31 -20.60
CA GLU A 3 10.22 4.12 -19.34
C GLU A 3 9.29 3.57 -18.26
N ILE A 4 8.07 4.02 -18.24
CA ILE A 4 7.08 3.54 -17.28
C ILE A 4 6.75 2.10 -17.54
N ASN A 5 6.64 1.72 -18.81
CA ASN A 5 6.36 0.34 -19.16
C ASN A 5 7.48 -0.59 -18.73
N GLU A 6 8.73 -0.17 -18.92
CA GLU A 6 9.86 -0.98 -18.48
C GLU A 6 9.88 -1.13 -16.97
N ARG A 7 9.55 -0.05 -16.26
CA ARG A 7 9.51 -0.10 -14.82
C ARG A 7 8.39 -1.02 -14.34
N LEU A 8 7.24 -0.94 -14.97
CA LEU A 8 6.12 -1.80 -14.62
C LEU A 8 6.49 -3.26 -14.82
N LYS A 9 7.16 -3.58 -15.91
CA LYS A 9 7.58 -4.95 -16.16
C LYS A 9 8.47 -5.47 -15.05
N ARG A 10 9.40 -4.64 -14.58
CA ARG A 10 10.29 -5.05 -13.52
C ARG A 10 9.55 -5.31 -12.22
N TYR A 11 8.57 -4.45 -11.89
CA TYR A 11 7.80 -4.64 -10.67
C TYR A 11 6.94 -5.90 -10.75
N ILE A 12 6.33 -6.13 -11.89
CA ILE A 12 5.54 -7.35 -12.07
C ILE A 12 6.41 -8.58 -11.89
N HIS A 13 7.57 -8.56 -12.49
CA HIS A 13 8.49 -9.70 -12.41
C HIS A 13 8.90 -9.94 -10.96
N THR A 14 9.19 -8.87 -10.23
CA THR A 14 9.58 -8.99 -8.83
C THR A 14 8.47 -9.63 -8.00
N VAL A 15 7.24 -9.19 -8.21
CA VAL A 15 6.12 -9.74 -7.45
C VAL A 15 5.85 -11.18 -7.83
N GLU A 16 6.02 -11.52 -9.10
CA GLU A 16 5.89 -12.90 -9.52
C GLU A 16 6.85 -13.80 -8.77
N LYS A 17 8.08 -13.34 -8.61
CA LYS A 17 9.07 -14.13 -7.88
C LYS A 17 8.68 -14.28 -6.43
N VAL A 18 8.12 -13.23 -5.83
CA VAL A 18 7.67 -13.31 -4.46
C VAL A 18 6.56 -14.34 -4.31
N PHE A 19 5.58 -14.33 -5.22
CA PHE A 19 4.51 -15.30 -5.15
C PHE A 19 5.00 -16.74 -5.34
N ALA A 20 6.03 -16.91 -6.13
CA ALA A 20 6.57 -18.26 -6.35
C ALA A 20 7.26 -18.78 -5.09
N GLU A 21 7.72 -17.88 -4.26
CA GLU A 21 8.50 -18.25 -3.09
C GLU A 21 7.74 -18.18 -1.78
N ALA A 22 6.75 -17.32 -1.72
CA ALA A 22 6.06 -17.01 -0.47
C ALA A 22 5.20 -18.19 0.00
N SER A 23 5.11 -18.33 1.28
CA SER A 23 4.21 -19.31 1.88
C SER A 23 3.50 -18.63 3.04
N LEU A 24 2.34 -19.16 3.38
CA LEU A 24 1.55 -18.60 4.46
C LEU A 24 2.05 -19.10 5.81
N ALA A 25 2.22 -18.19 6.74
CA ALA A 25 2.64 -18.51 8.09
C ALA A 25 1.46 -18.24 9.01
N THR A 26 0.50 -19.16 9.01
CA THR A 26 -0.75 -18.93 9.72
C THR A 26 -0.87 -19.69 11.02
N GLU A 27 0.01 -20.66 11.28
CA GLU A 27 -0.08 -21.42 12.52
C GLU A 27 0.59 -20.67 13.65
N ASN A 28 -0.08 -20.58 14.76
CA ASN A 28 0.48 -19.95 15.97
C ASN A 28 0.89 -18.50 15.73
N LEU A 29 0.18 -17.84 14.84
CA LEU A 29 0.48 -16.46 14.54
C LEU A 29 -0.14 -15.55 15.58
N THR A 30 0.66 -14.64 16.12
CA THR A 30 0.20 -13.65 17.06
C THR A 30 0.60 -12.27 16.53
N ILE A 31 -0.37 -11.37 16.44
CA ILE A 31 -0.11 -10.01 15.99
C ILE A 31 -0.21 -9.09 17.19
N LYS A 32 0.87 -8.40 17.49
CA LYS A 32 0.90 -7.52 18.67
C LYS A 32 0.52 -6.11 18.29
N CYS A 33 0.03 -5.36 19.27
CA CYS A 33 -0.38 -3.99 19.03
C CYS A 33 0.69 -3.15 18.38
N TYR A 34 1.92 -3.26 18.84
CA TYR A 34 2.96 -2.41 18.28
C TYR A 34 3.31 -2.82 16.85
N ASP A 35 3.04 -4.07 16.48
CA ASP A 35 3.25 -4.49 15.09
C ASP A 35 2.21 -3.85 14.18
N VAL A 36 0.96 -3.81 14.65
CA VAL A 36 -0.10 -3.14 13.90
C VAL A 36 0.22 -1.66 13.75
N LYS A 37 0.68 -1.05 14.84
CA LYS A 37 1.00 0.37 14.80
C LYS A 37 2.14 0.65 13.85
N ALA A 38 3.12 -0.24 13.78
CA ALA A 38 4.24 -0.05 12.87
C ALA A 38 3.79 0.00 11.42
N VAL A 39 2.87 -0.90 11.05
CA VAL A 39 2.35 -0.91 9.68
C VAL A 39 1.49 0.32 9.43
N TYR A 40 0.69 0.70 10.42
CA TYR A 40 -0.15 1.87 10.30
C TYR A 40 0.70 3.13 10.12
N ASP A 41 1.77 3.26 10.89
CA ASP A 41 2.67 4.40 10.77
C ASP A 41 3.35 4.42 9.41
N GLU A 42 3.66 3.25 8.88
CA GLU A 42 4.24 3.16 7.55
C GLU A 42 3.25 3.68 6.51
N ALA A 43 1.98 3.30 6.63
CA ALA A 43 0.96 3.80 5.71
C ALA A 43 0.88 5.32 5.80
N LYS A 44 0.98 5.85 7.00
CA LYS A 44 0.89 7.29 7.19
C LYS A 44 2.09 8.00 6.58
N ARG A 45 3.25 7.40 6.68
CA ARG A 45 4.45 7.97 6.09
C ARG A 45 4.34 8.07 4.57
N TYR A 46 3.81 7.03 3.94
CA TYR A 46 3.64 7.08 2.48
C TYR A 46 2.56 8.05 2.06
N TYR A 47 1.55 8.25 2.90
CA TYR A 47 0.57 9.28 2.65
C TYR A 47 1.23 10.67 2.68
N GLU A 48 2.10 10.91 3.65
CA GLU A 48 2.80 12.19 3.72
C GLU A 48 3.74 12.35 2.53
N ASP A 49 4.39 11.27 2.11
CA ASP A 49 5.23 11.30 0.93
C ASP A 49 4.43 11.69 -0.31
N ALA A 50 3.22 11.16 -0.43
CA ALA A 50 2.38 11.47 -1.58
C ALA A 50 2.08 12.95 -1.65
N LYS A 51 1.81 13.56 -0.50
CA LYS A 51 1.55 15.00 -0.45
C LYS A 51 2.80 15.78 -0.87
N TYR A 52 3.95 15.33 -0.42
CA TYR A 52 5.21 15.96 -0.78
C TYR A 52 5.42 15.92 -2.30
N PHE A 53 5.21 14.75 -2.91
CA PHE A 53 5.40 14.63 -4.34
C PHE A 53 4.35 15.40 -5.13
N GLN A 54 3.16 15.53 -4.58
CA GLN A 54 2.15 16.36 -5.21
C GLN A 54 2.61 17.81 -5.28
N GLU A 55 3.18 18.30 -4.19
CA GLU A 55 3.71 19.66 -4.18
C GLU A 55 4.85 19.86 -5.15
N LYS A 56 5.66 18.81 -5.32
CA LYS A 56 6.77 18.88 -6.26
C LYS A 56 6.32 18.64 -7.69
N LYS A 57 5.05 18.37 -7.89
CA LYS A 57 4.47 18.11 -9.21
C LYS A 57 5.02 16.81 -9.83
N ASP A 58 5.49 15.94 -8.99
CA ASP A 58 5.90 14.59 -9.42
C ASP A 58 4.71 13.67 -9.17
N TYR A 59 3.72 13.80 -10.04
CA TYR A 59 2.44 13.15 -9.81
C TYR A 59 2.50 11.64 -9.89
N ILE A 60 3.35 11.12 -10.73
CA ILE A 60 3.46 9.67 -10.87
C ILE A 60 4.03 9.05 -9.60
N THR A 61 5.10 9.64 -9.06
CA THR A 61 5.66 9.13 -7.82
C THR A 61 4.68 9.29 -6.68
N GLY A 62 3.95 10.40 -6.67
CA GLY A 62 2.93 10.60 -5.64
C GLY A 62 1.83 9.57 -5.71
N LEU A 63 1.41 9.23 -6.93
CA LEU A 63 0.36 8.23 -7.11
C LEU A 63 0.82 6.87 -6.61
N VAL A 64 2.07 6.51 -6.88
CA VAL A 64 2.62 5.25 -6.39
C VAL A 64 2.65 5.24 -4.86
N ALA A 65 3.07 6.35 -4.27
CA ALA A 65 3.16 6.43 -2.81
C ALA A 65 1.79 6.29 -2.16
N ILE A 66 0.77 6.97 -2.71
CA ILE A 66 -0.55 6.91 -2.10
C ILE A 66 -1.17 5.52 -2.31
N ALA A 67 -0.91 4.89 -3.45
CA ALA A 67 -1.42 3.55 -3.70
C ALA A 67 -0.82 2.56 -2.71
N TYR A 68 0.45 2.73 -2.39
CA TYR A 68 1.09 1.85 -1.42
C TYR A 68 0.50 2.05 -0.02
N SER A 69 0.26 3.31 0.33
CA SER A 69 -0.39 3.62 1.60
C SER A 69 -1.76 2.96 1.69
N GLU A 70 -2.54 3.06 0.62
CA GLU A 70 -3.86 2.44 0.58
C GLU A 70 -3.78 0.93 0.74
N GLY A 71 -2.78 0.32 0.12
CA GLY A 71 -2.61 -1.12 0.22
C GLY A 71 -2.32 -1.56 1.64
N LEU A 72 -1.46 -0.81 2.34
CA LEU A 72 -1.14 -1.14 3.72
C LEU A 72 -2.36 -0.98 4.62
N LEU A 73 -3.13 0.08 4.42
CA LEU A 73 -4.34 0.30 5.20
C LEU A 73 -5.36 -0.79 4.92
N ASP A 74 -5.49 -1.17 3.66
CA ASP A 74 -6.45 -2.19 3.31
C ASP A 74 -6.08 -3.54 3.88
N ALA A 75 -4.79 -3.85 3.91
CA ALA A 75 -4.32 -5.09 4.51
C ALA A 75 -4.68 -5.12 6.00
N LEU A 76 -4.46 -4.01 6.70
CA LEU A 76 -4.79 -3.95 8.12
C LEU A 76 -6.30 -4.08 8.34
N ARG A 77 -7.09 -3.49 7.46
CA ARG A 77 -8.54 -3.59 7.55
C ARG A 77 -9.00 -5.03 7.34
N LEU A 78 -8.45 -5.68 6.32
CA LEU A 78 -8.83 -7.07 6.02
C LEU A 78 -8.46 -8.02 7.14
N LEU A 79 -7.39 -7.73 7.86
CA LEU A 79 -6.99 -8.53 8.99
C LEU A 79 -7.77 -8.20 10.25
N GLY A 80 -8.62 -7.17 10.19
CA GLY A 80 -9.39 -6.77 11.35
C GLY A 80 -8.60 -5.98 12.38
N CYS A 81 -7.44 -5.45 11.98
CA CYS A 81 -6.57 -4.74 12.90
C CYS A 81 -6.87 -3.25 12.97
N VAL A 82 -7.57 -2.73 11.96
CA VAL A 82 -7.96 -1.31 11.91
C VAL A 82 -9.36 -1.26 11.35
N LYS A 83 -10.17 -0.36 11.88
CA LYS A 83 -11.57 -0.25 11.47
C LYS A 83 -11.81 1.02 10.71
N PHE A 84 -12.31 0.91 9.50
CA PHE A 84 -12.73 2.05 8.69
C PHE A 84 -13.43 1.52 7.45
N SER A 85 -14.11 2.41 6.75
CA SER A 85 -14.65 2.07 5.43
C SER A 85 -14.07 3.03 4.43
N TRP A 86 -13.80 2.52 3.24
CA TRP A 86 -13.30 3.38 2.20
C TRP A 86 -14.39 4.31 1.71
N PRO A 87 -14.13 5.61 1.66
CA PRO A 87 -15.14 6.53 1.12
C PRO A 87 -15.20 6.37 -0.39
N THR A 88 -16.28 6.87 -0.97
CA THR A 88 -16.43 6.84 -2.40
C THR A 88 -15.52 7.87 -3.02
N ARG A 89 -14.76 7.48 -4.02
CA ARG A 89 -13.83 8.39 -4.62
C ARG A 89 -14.46 9.42 -5.47
N GLU A 90 -15.61 9.17 -5.98
CA GLU A 90 -16.20 10.09 -6.85
C GLU A 90 -17.27 10.86 -6.23
N GLY A 91 -17.01 11.41 -5.10
CA GLY A 91 -17.89 12.28 -4.48
C GLY A 91 -19.10 11.61 -4.00
N ASN A 92 -18.91 10.54 -3.36
CA ASN A 92 -20.00 9.92 -2.76
C ASN A 92 -21.06 9.46 -3.60
N LYS A 93 -20.73 8.87 -4.62
CA LYS A 93 -21.71 8.31 -5.42
C LYS A 93 -22.14 7.04 -4.94
N LYS A 94 -22.15 6.75 -3.83
CA LYS A 94 -22.68 5.54 -3.39
C LYS A 94 -24.06 5.70 -2.93
#